data_4ca892263810387830567880584d585b
#
_entry.id   4ca892263810387830567880584d585b
#
_cell.length_a   1.000
_cell.length_b   1.000
_cell.length_c   1.000
_cell.angle_alpha   90.00
_cell.angle_beta   90.00
_cell.angle_gamma   90.00
#
_symmetry.space_group_name_H-M   'P 1'
#
loop_
_entity.id
_entity.type
_entity.pdbx_description
1 polymer ?
#
loop_
_entity_poly.entity_id
_entity_poly.type
_entity_poly.pdbx_seq_one_letter_code
_entity_poly.pdbx_strand_id
1 'polypeptide(L)'
;MAAGNKESTLQIGLAKLPVYVKASSIIPMQSLVQSTSIAPTDTLLVHVYKGTTPNTFVYYEDDGKSFDYEKGMFYKRNIMYNPSTNQIIFENAEGQMSSKFNNVAIVLHGFGNMDNAKANGNSVSLQKTFTSMINPISQFDPQGSAKAAEGGNTQTMVIRNSKEKITVEL
;
A
#
# COMPACT_ATOMS: atom_id res chain seq x y z
N MET A 1 -14.87 9.09 9.80
CA MET A 1 -13.85 9.81 9.00
C MET A 1 -13.70 11.20 9.57
N ALA A 2 -12.47 11.68 9.76
CA ALA A 2 -12.24 13.08 10.11
C ALA A 2 -12.48 13.95 8.87
N ALA A 3 -13.26 15.01 9.01
CA ALA A 3 -13.45 15.97 7.91
C ALA A 3 -12.23 16.89 7.84
N GLY A 4 -11.68 17.11 6.64
CA GLY A 4 -10.62 18.08 6.42
C GLY A 4 -11.07 19.51 6.76
N ASN A 5 -10.10 20.39 7.03
CA ASN A 5 -10.33 21.81 7.37
C ASN A 5 -11.18 22.05 8.63
N LYS A 6 -11.15 21.12 9.59
CA LYS A 6 -11.80 21.29 10.89
C LYS A 6 -10.79 20.99 11.99
N GLU A 7 -10.79 21.86 12.99
CA GLU A 7 -10.14 21.59 14.26
C GLU A 7 -10.95 20.53 15.03
N SER A 8 -10.29 19.52 15.55
CA SER A 8 -10.92 18.50 16.36
C SER A 8 -10.05 18.20 17.59
N THR A 9 -10.67 18.16 18.74
CA THR A 9 -10.00 17.76 19.99
C THR A 9 -10.26 16.30 20.25
N LEU A 10 -9.19 15.52 20.41
CA LEU A 10 -9.25 14.11 20.73
C LEU A 10 -8.65 13.88 22.11
N GLN A 11 -9.33 13.13 22.96
CA GLN A 11 -8.74 12.61 24.18
C GLN A 11 -7.94 11.36 23.85
N ILE A 12 -6.62 11.45 23.95
CA ILE A 12 -5.69 10.40 23.56
C ILE A 12 -4.96 9.92 24.82
N GLY A 13 -5.10 8.63 25.14
CA GLY A 13 -4.29 7.99 26.17
C GLY A 13 -2.82 7.85 25.70
N LEU A 14 -1.89 7.74 26.66
CA LEU A 14 -0.45 7.65 26.41
C LEU A 14 -0.03 6.49 25.48
N ALA A 15 -0.86 5.47 25.35
CA ALA A 15 -0.61 4.31 24.49
C ALA A 15 -1.20 4.44 23.06
N LYS A 16 -1.72 5.61 22.68
CA LYS A 16 -2.38 5.80 21.37
C LYS A 16 -1.72 6.93 20.58
N LEU A 17 -1.39 6.64 19.33
CA LEU A 17 -0.95 7.61 18.34
C LEU A 17 -2.02 7.70 17.23
N PRO A 18 -2.78 8.82 17.12
CA PRO A 18 -3.73 8.98 16.02
C PRO A 18 -2.97 9.25 14.73
N VAL A 19 -3.21 8.41 13.73
CA VAL A 19 -2.66 8.57 12.39
C VAL A 19 -3.80 8.79 11.41
N TYR A 20 -3.71 9.85 10.63
CA TYR A 20 -4.68 10.20 9.61
C TYR A 20 -4.08 10.03 8.23
N VAL A 21 -4.83 9.39 7.36
CA VAL A 21 -4.46 9.25 5.95
C VAL A 21 -5.46 10.03 5.10
N LYS A 22 -4.94 10.84 4.17
CA LYS A 22 -5.76 11.60 3.23
C LYS A 22 -6.54 10.64 2.32
N ALA A 23 -7.81 10.96 2.05
CA ALA A 23 -8.61 10.22 1.08
C ALA A 23 -7.93 10.18 -0.30
N SER A 24 -8.12 9.10 -1.03
CA SER A 24 -7.47 8.76 -2.31
C SER A 24 -5.95 8.53 -2.22
N SER A 25 -5.35 8.46 -1.03
CA SER A 25 -3.92 8.18 -0.91
C SER A 25 -3.57 6.77 -1.38
N ILE A 26 -2.39 6.67 -1.98
CA ILE A 26 -1.73 5.42 -2.34
C ILE A 26 -0.43 5.39 -1.53
N ILE A 27 -0.25 4.37 -0.69
CA ILE A 27 0.90 4.25 0.22
C ILE A 27 1.55 2.88 0.02
N PRO A 28 2.63 2.79 -0.77
CA PRO A 28 3.41 1.56 -0.86
C PRO A 28 4.20 1.33 0.44
N MET A 29 4.21 0.08 0.88
CA MET A 29 4.95 -0.39 2.04
C MET A 29 5.64 -1.71 1.72
N GLN A 30 6.75 -1.98 2.38
CA GLN A 30 7.42 -3.28 2.34
C GLN A 30 7.28 -3.99 3.69
N SER A 31 7.58 -5.29 3.70
CA SER A 31 7.68 -6.02 4.96
C SER A 31 8.73 -5.43 5.88
N LEU A 32 8.53 -5.60 7.18
CA LEU A 32 9.50 -5.18 8.19
C LEU A 32 10.82 -5.94 7.99
N VAL A 33 11.92 -5.19 7.96
CA VAL A 33 13.29 -5.71 7.93
C VAL A 33 14.09 -5.11 9.07
N GLN A 34 15.04 -5.86 9.61
CA GLN A 34 15.87 -5.37 10.73
C GLN A 34 16.94 -4.36 10.30
N SER A 35 17.31 -4.38 9.04
CA SER A 35 18.26 -3.41 8.46
C SER A 35 18.02 -3.23 6.98
N THR A 36 18.51 -2.15 6.42
CA THR A 36 18.44 -1.85 4.97
C THR A 36 19.25 -2.82 4.11
N SER A 37 20.13 -3.61 4.71
CA SER A 37 20.92 -4.64 4.02
C SER A 37 20.15 -5.95 3.82
N ILE A 38 19.02 -6.13 4.50
CA ILE A 38 18.19 -7.32 4.40
C ILE A 38 17.12 -7.06 3.34
N ALA A 39 17.01 -7.98 2.39
CA ALA A 39 15.95 -7.90 1.39
C ALA A 39 14.57 -8.09 2.07
N PRO A 40 13.56 -7.27 1.73
CA PRO A 40 12.20 -7.51 2.17
C PRO A 40 11.64 -8.80 1.55
N THR A 41 10.45 -9.21 2.00
CA THR A 41 9.70 -10.27 1.29
C THR A 41 9.43 -9.83 -0.15
N ASP A 42 9.15 -10.80 -1.02
CA ASP A 42 8.95 -10.57 -2.45
C ASP A 42 7.63 -9.85 -2.81
N THR A 43 6.89 -9.38 -1.83
CA THR A 43 5.58 -8.74 -1.99
C THR A 43 5.57 -7.30 -1.53
N LEU A 44 5.24 -6.39 -2.44
CA LEU A 44 4.98 -4.99 -2.16
C LEU A 44 3.55 -4.82 -1.66
N LEU A 45 3.35 -4.21 -0.50
CA LEU A 45 2.04 -3.85 0.01
C LEU A 45 1.68 -2.47 -0.54
N VAL A 46 0.57 -2.35 -1.26
CA VAL A 46 0.07 -1.08 -1.78
C VAL A 46 -1.26 -0.76 -1.11
N HIS A 47 -1.23 0.11 -0.12
CA HIS A 47 -2.43 0.56 0.59
C HIS A 47 -3.13 1.64 -0.23
N VAL A 48 -4.39 1.43 -0.58
CA VAL A 48 -5.22 2.37 -1.33
C VAL A 48 -6.41 2.78 -0.46
N TYR A 49 -6.57 4.07 -0.27
CA TYR A 49 -7.62 4.65 0.55
C TYR A 49 -8.73 5.20 -0.33
N LYS A 50 -9.97 4.79 -0.07
CA LYS A 50 -11.12 5.29 -0.82
C LYS A 50 -11.22 6.81 -0.73
N GLY A 51 -11.50 7.44 -1.84
CA GLY A 51 -11.71 8.87 -1.96
C GLY A 51 -12.56 9.20 -3.18
N THR A 52 -12.73 10.48 -3.45
CA THR A 52 -13.57 10.99 -4.55
C THR A 52 -12.78 11.66 -5.67
N THR A 53 -11.48 11.87 -5.45
CA THR A 53 -10.59 12.53 -6.42
C THR A 53 -9.55 11.54 -6.92
N PRO A 54 -9.18 11.56 -8.20
CA PRO A 54 -8.06 10.77 -8.71
C PRO A 54 -6.76 11.11 -8.00
N ASN A 55 -5.88 10.12 -7.87
CA ASN A 55 -4.54 10.32 -7.32
C ASN A 55 -3.53 9.44 -8.04
N THR A 56 -2.28 9.91 -8.09
CA THR A 56 -1.16 9.19 -8.68
C THR A 56 0.02 9.20 -7.73
N PHE A 57 0.63 8.04 -7.54
CA PHE A 57 1.87 7.86 -6.79
C PHE A 57 2.96 7.40 -7.74
N VAL A 58 4.12 8.04 -7.70
CA VAL A 58 5.31 7.63 -8.46
C VAL A 58 6.12 6.67 -7.59
N TYR A 59 6.10 5.40 -7.95
CA TYR A 59 6.87 4.37 -7.28
C TYR A 59 8.26 4.25 -7.95
N TYR A 60 9.32 4.20 -7.14
CA TYR A 60 10.70 4.19 -7.61
C TYR A 60 11.57 3.22 -6.80
N GLU A 61 12.42 2.49 -7.50
CA GLU A 61 13.45 1.62 -6.92
C GLU A 61 14.77 1.81 -7.68
N ASP A 62 15.87 1.80 -6.95
CA ASP A 62 17.22 1.66 -7.47
C ASP A 62 18.05 0.76 -6.53
N ASP A 63 19.37 0.71 -6.70
CA ASP A 63 20.24 -0.07 -5.84
C ASP A 63 20.55 0.61 -4.51
N GLY A 64 20.24 1.92 -4.38
CA GLY A 64 20.48 2.74 -3.19
C GLY A 64 21.95 2.95 -2.85
N LYS A 65 22.89 2.67 -3.77
CA LYS A 65 24.33 2.68 -3.51
C LYS A 65 25.15 3.39 -4.58
N SER A 66 24.79 3.22 -5.86
CA SER A 66 25.53 3.77 -6.99
C SER A 66 24.77 4.90 -7.68
N PHE A 67 25.45 5.57 -8.62
CA PHE A 67 24.82 6.55 -9.52
C PHE A 67 24.38 5.92 -10.85
N ASP A 68 24.26 4.61 -10.93
CA ASP A 68 23.86 3.92 -12.15
C ASP A 68 22.42 4.20 -12.58
N TYR A 69 21.59 4.75 -11.67
CA TYR A 69 20.27 5.29 -12.03
C TYR A 69 20.35 6.37 -13.11
N GLU A 70 21.44 7.16 -13.19
CA GLU A 70 21.67 8.14 -14.26
C GLU A 70 21.85 7.48 -15.62
N LYS A 71 22.22 6.19 -15.66
CA LYS A 71 22.35 5.35 -16.86
C LYS A 71 21.11 4.48 -17.12
N GLY A 72 20.01 4.75 -16.40
CA GLY A 72 18.77 4.03 -16.56
C GLY A 72 18.61 2.77 -15.68
N MET A 73 19.56 2.51 -14.78
CA MET A 73 19.50 1.39 -13.83
C MET A 73 18.56 1.70 -12.66
N PHE A 74 17.29 1.79 -12.95
CA PHE A 74 16.20 1.99 -12.00
C PHE A 74 14.94 1.24 -12.44
N TYR A 75 13.99 1.12 -11.54
CA TYR A 75 12.62 0.73 -11.81
C TYR A 75 11.69 1.85 -11.34
N LYS A 76 10.85 2.36 -12.21
CA LYS A 76 9.89 3.43 -11.89
C LYS A 76 8.56 3.13 -12.56
N ARG A 77 7.46 3.35 -11.86
CA ARG A 77 6.12 3.30 -12.45
C ARG A 77 5.13 4.18 -11.70
N ASN A 78 4.14 4.66 -12.41
CA ASN A 78 3.01 5.36 -11.81
C ASN A 78 1.97 4.34 -11.35
N ILE A 79 1.48 4.52 -10.12
CA ILE A 79 0.34 3.81 -9.56
C ILE A 79 -0.78 4.84 -9.43
N MET A 80 -1.90 4.61 -10.09
CA MET A 80 -3.01 5.55 -10.17
C MET A 80 -4.26 4.95 -9.53
N TYR A 81 -5.02 5.76 -8.80
CA TYR A 81 -6.36 5.42 -8.36
C TYR A 81 -7.36 6.39 -8.99
N ASN A 82 -8.33 5.86 -9.69
CA ASN A 82 -9.42 6.63 -10.31
C ASN A 82 -10.77 6.21 -9.70
N PRO A 83 -11.36 7.03 -8.81
CA PRO A 83 -12.63 6.72 -8.18
C PRO A 83 -13.82 6.77 -9.15
N SER A 84 -13.74 7.52 -10.24
CA SER A 84 -14.85 7.62 -11.21
C SER A 84 -15.04 6.34 -12.01
N THR A 85 -13.95 5.60 -12.27
CA THR A 85 -13.99 4.31 -12.97
C THR A 85 -13.82 3.12 -12.02
N ASN A 86 -13.61 3.39 -10.74
CA ASN A 86 -13.33 2.38 -9.73
C ASN A 86 -12.10 1.51 -10.07
N GLN A 87 -11.05 2.15 -10.59
CA GLN A 87 -9.86 1.44 -11.06
C GLN A 87 -8.60 1.84 -10.30
N ILE A 88 -7.72 0.86 -10.12
CA ILE A 88 -6.34 1.06 -9.72
C ILE A 88 -5.47 0.62 -10.90
N ILE A 89 -4.61 1.51 -11.38
CA ILE A 89 -3.80 1.28 -12.58
C ILE A 89 -2.33 1.35 -12.21
N PHE A 90 -1.61 0.30 -12.52
CA PHE A 90 -0.15 0.27 -12.49
C PHE A 90 0.30 0.48 -13.94
N GLU A 91 0.82 1.65 -14.27
CA GLU A 91 1.27 1.96 -15.63
C GLU A 91 2.51 1.13 -16.00
N ASN A 92 2.90 1.11 -17.28
CA ASN A 92 4.13 0.45 -17.70
C ASN A 92 5.32 0.94 -16.86
N ALA A 93 6.18 0.02 -16.48
CA ALA A 93 7.39 0.37 -15.73
C ALA A 93 8.47 0.91 -16.69
N GLU A 94 9.15 1.95 -16.23
CA GLU A 94 10.31 2.56 -16.87
C GLU A 94 11.60 2.05 -16.22
N GLY A 95 12.71 2.12 -16.93
CA GLY A 95 14.03 1.76 -16.46
C GLY A 95 14.42 0.31 -16.75
N GLN A 96 15.72 0.04 -16.61
CA GLN A 96 16.33 -1.25 -16.99
C GLN A 96 16.23 -2.29 -15.88
N MET A 97 16.08 -1.87 -14.63
CA MET A 97 15.94 -2.79 -13.50
C MET A 97 14.57 -3.48 -13.49
N SER A 98 14.54 -4.66 -12.88
CA SER A 98 13.29 -5.28 -12.44
C SER A 98 12.98 -4.84 -11.01
N SER A 99 11.70 -4.81 -10.64
CA SER A 99 11.31 -4.56 -9.25
C SER A 99 11.89 -5.65 -8.33
N LYS A 100 12.20 -5.26 -7.10
CA LYS A 100 12.56 -6.18 -6.01
C LYS A 100 11.39 -7.09 -5.60
N PHE A 101 10.17 -6.73 -6.00
CA PHE A 101 8.94 -7.40 -5.62
C PHE A 101 8.32 -8.14 -6.80
N ASN A 102 8.12 -9.44 -6.65
CA ASN A 102 7.45 -10.29 -7.65
C ASN A 102 5.93 -10.18 -7.58
N ASN A 103 5.40 -9.79 -6.44
CA ASN A 103 3.97 -9.69 -6.18
C ASN A 103 3.62 -8.30 -5.62
N VAL A 104 2.37 -7.91 -5.83
CA VAL A 104 1.76 -6.73 -5.23
C VAL A 104 0.52 -7.17 -4.47
N ALA A 105 0.47 -6.90 -3.18
CA ALA A 105 -0.73 -7.03 -2.37
C ALA A 105 -1.41 -5.66 -2.24
N ILE A 106 -2.55 -5.51 -2.87
CA ILE A 106 -3.35 -4.28 -2.82
C ILE A 106 -4.26 -4.37 -1.62
N VAL A 107 -4.08 -3.46 -0.66
CA VAL A 107 -4.85 -3.37 0.58
C VAL A 107 -5.83 -2.21 0.47
N LEU A 108 -7.12 -2.53 0.44
CA LEU A 108 -8.20 -1.59 0.20
C LEU A 108 -8.80 -1.08 1.50
N HIS A 109 -8.72 0.24 1.71
CA HIS A 109 -9.25 0.91 2.90
C HIS A 109 -10.50 1.73 2.59
N GLY A 110 -11.59 1.43 3.28
CA GLY A 110 -12.85 2.18 3.16
C GLY A 110 -13.70 1.86 1.93
N PHE A 111 -13.35 0.81 1.17
CA PHE A 111 -14.12 0.41 -0.02
C PHE A 111 -15.41 -0.36 0.31
N GLY A 112 -15.63 -0.76 1.56
CA GLY A 112 -16.73 -1.61 1.95
C GLY A 112 -16.45 -3.09 1.64
N ASN A 113 -17.48 -3.94 1.72
CA ASN A 113 -17.36 -5.33 1.30
C ASN A 113 -17.53 -5.41 -0.21
N MET A 114 -16.53 -5.95 -0.88
CA MET A 114 -16.57 -6.24 -2.32
C MET A 114 -16.42 -7.75 -2.49
N ASP A 115 -17.20 -8.30 -3.40
CA ASP A 115 -17.22 -9.75 -3.65
C ASP A 115 -16.24 -10.13 -4.75
N ASN A 116 -15.99 -9.23 -5.71
CA ASN A 116 -15.18 -9.49 -6.89
C ASN A 116 -14.27 -8.31 -7.22
N ALA A 117 -13.10 -8.60 -7.73
CA ALA A 117 -12.21 -7.68 -8.40
C ALA A 117 -11.60 -8.36 -9.63
N LYS A 118 -11.13 -7.60 -10.59
CA LYS A 118 -10.46 -8.14 -11.77
C LYS A 118 -9.12 -7.46 -11.97
N ALA A 119 -8.12 -8.23 -12.37
CA ALA A 119 -6.83 -7.71 -12.83
C ALA A 119 -6.66 -8.08 -14.30
N ASN A 120 -6.56 -7.08 -15.18
CA ASN A 120 -6.52 -7.26 -16.63
C ASN A 120 -7.62 -8.19 -17.15
N GLY A 121 -8.85 -8.01 -16.66
CA GLY A 121 -10.04 -8.78 -17.02
C GLY A 121 -10.17 -10.15 -16.33
N ASN A 122 -9.15 -10.64 -15.64
CA ASN A 122 -9.18 -11.91 -14.90
C ASN A 122 -9.65 -11.69 -13.47
N SER A 123 -10.54 -12.55 -12.99
CA SER A 123 -11.03 -12.50 -11.60
C SER A 123 -9.90 -12.72 -10.60
N VAL A 124 -9.86 -11.88 -9.57
CA VAL A 124 -8.91 -11.97 -8.45
C VAL A 124 -9.69 -12.09 -7.15
N SER A 125 -9.31 -13.04 -6.31
CA SER A 125 -9.95 -13.23 -5.01
C SER A 125 -9.61 -12.10 -4.05
N LEU A 126 -10.64 -11.62 -3.33
CA LEU A 126 -10.52 -10.66 -2.25
C LEU A 126 -10.57 -11.40 -0.91
N GLN A 127 -9.60 -11.15 -0.06
CA GLN A 127 -9.55 -11.70 1.28
C GLN A 127 -9.78 -10.58 2.30
N LYS A 128 -10.64 -10.83 3.28
CA LYS A 128 -10.77 -9.92 4.41
C LYS A 128 -9.50 -10.02 5.25
N THR A 129 -8.85 -8.90 5.44
CA THR A 129 -7.63 -8.82 6.22
C THR A 129 -7.76 -7.75 7.29
N PHE A 130 -7.06 -7.99 8.37
CA PHE A 130 -6.91 -7.01 9.43
C PHE A 130 -5.52 -6.39 9.29
N THR A 131 -5.46 -5.11 8.97
CA THR A 131 -4.19 -4.42 8.78
C THR A 131 -3.94 -3.50 9.97
N SER A 132 -2.88 -3.75 10.71
CA SER A 132 -2.36 -2.84 11.73
C SER A 132 -1.07 -2.20 11.21
N MET A 133 -1.01 -0.87 11.20
CA MET A 133 0.20 -0.14 10.83
C MET A 133 1.25 -0.11 11.96
N ILE A 134 0.90 -0.52 13.19
CA ILE A 134 1.73 -0.40 14.38
C ILE A 134 2.06 -1.77 15.00
N ASN A 135 2.00 -2.83 14.21
CA ASN A 135 2.29 -4.20 14.66
C ASN A 135 3.71 -4.40 15.24
N PRO A 136 4.76 -3.67 14.84
CA PRO A 136 6.09 -3.88 15.41
C PRO A 136 6.19 -3.59 16.90
N ILE A 137 5.41 -2.65 17.41
CA ILE A 137 5.50 -2.25 18.83
C ILE A 137 4.91 -3.31 19.76
N SER A 138 3.88 -4.03 19.31
CA SER A 138 3.29 -5.12 20.10
C SER A 138 4.24 -6.32 20.25
N GLN A 139 5.16 -6.51 19.31
CA GLN A 139 6.17 -7.58 19.38
C GLN A 139 7.28 -7.28 20.40
N PHE A 140 7.45 -6.02 20.77
CA PHE A 140 8.43 -5.58 21.76
C PHE A 140 7.84 -5.33 23.14
N ASP A 141 6.54 -5.59 23.33
CA ASP A 141 5.93 -5.51 24.65
C ASP A 141 6.17 -6.81 25.44
N PRO A 142 7.12 -6.83 26.39
CA PRO A 142 7.44 -8.02 27.17
C PRO A 142 6.30 -8.47 28.08
N GLN A 143 5.28 -7.64 28.27
CA GLN A 143 4.12 -7.94 29.11
C GLN A 143 2.89 -8.36 28.31
N GLY A 144 2.95 -8.31 26.95
CA GLY A 144 1.88 -8.78 26.07
C GLY A 144 0.56 -8.01 26.21
N SER A 145 0.59 -6.82 26.79
CA SER A 145 -0.59 -6.00 27.06
C SER A 145 -0.99 -5.10 25.89
N ALA A 146 -0.12 -4.92 24.91
CA ALA A 146 -0.41 -4.12 23.73
C ALA A 146 -1.40 -4.88 22.83
N LYS A 147 -2.68 -4.54 22.92
CA LYS A 147 -3.66 -4.95 21.92
C LYS A 147 -3.27 -4.30 20.60
N ALA A 148 -3.19 -5.10 19.54
CA ALA A 148 -3.05 -4.59 18.18
C ALA A 148 -4.06 -3.46 17.97
N ALA A 149 -3.61 -2.31 17.47
CA ALA A 149 -4.51 -1.21 17.18
C ALA A 149 -5.64 -1.74 16.29
N GLU A 150 -6.89 -1.46 16.66
CA GLU A 150 -8.05 -1.86 15.87
C GLU A 150 -7.91 -1.28 14.47
N GLY A 151 -7.33 -2.04 13.56
CA GLY A 151 -7.31 -1.75 12.14
C GLY A 151 -8.73 -1.92 11.60
N GLY A 152 -9.16 -1.04 10.71
CA GLY A 152 -10.44 -1.19 10.03
C GLY A 152 -10.49 -2.50 9.22
N ASN A 153 -11.68 -3.01 8.97
CA ASN A 153 -11.89 -4.10 8.02
C ASN A 153 -11.34 -3.68 6.66
N THR A 154 -10.29 -4.32 6.22
CA THR A 154 -9.68 -4.13 4.91
C THR A 154 -9.87 -5.39 4.07
N GLN A 155 -9.85 -5.23 2.77
CA GLN A 155 -9.80 -6.33 1.84
C GLN A 155 -8.47 -6.28 1.09
N THR A 156 -7.86 -7.43 0.90
CA THR A 156 -6.58 -7.53 0.20
C THR A 156 -6.70 -8.48 -0.98
N MET A 157 -6.15 -8.09 -2.09
CA MET A 157 -5.93 -8.95 -3.26
C MET A 157 -4.43 -8.99 -3.58
N VAL A 158 -3.98 -10.13 -4.11
CA VAL A 158 -2.60 -10.30 -4.54
C VAL A 158 -2.58 -10.49 -6.05
N ILE A 159 -1.74 -9.71 -6.71
CA ILE A 159 -1.50 -9.79 -8.15
C ILE A 159 -0.01 -10.00 -8.41
N ARG A 160 0.33 -10.63 -9.52
CA ARG A 160 1.73 -10.72 -9.96
C ARG A 160 2.20 -9.36 -10.46
N ASN A 161 3.36 -8.93 -9.99
CA ASN A 161 4.01 -7.73 -10.50
C ASN A 161 4.65 -8.04 -11.87
N SER A 162 4.46 -7.15 -12.83
CA SER A 162 5.11 -7.20 -14.14
C SER A 162 5.49 -5.79 -14.57
N LYS A 163 6.37 -5.65 -15.56
CA LYS A 163 6.69 -4.34 -16.16
C LYS A 163 5.55 -3.76 -16.98
N GLU A 164 4.68 -4.64 -17.49
CA GLU A 164 3.53 -4.25 -18.29
C GLU A 164 2.44 -3.59 -17.43
N LYS A 165 1.61 -2.80 -18.08
CA LYS A 165 0.45 -2.18 -17.45
C LYS A 165 -0.48 -3.22 -16.84
N ILE A 166 -0.92 -2.96 -15.62
CA ILE A 166 -1.93 -3.75 -14.92
C ILE A 166 -3.09 -2.83 -14.57
N THR A 167 -4.29 -3.19 -14.99
CA THR A 167 -5.52 -2.49 -14.61
C THR A 167 -6.32 -3.38 -13.68
N VAL A 168 -6.58 -2.88 -12.47
CA VAL A 168 -7.42 -3.54 -11.47
C VAL A 168 -8.76 -2.82 -11.41
N GLU A 169 -9.83 -3.55 -11.64
CA GLU A 169 -11.22 -3.12 -11.57
C GLU A 169 -11.81 -3.60 -10.24
N LEU A 170 -12.40 -2.64 -9.50
CA LEU A 170 -12.96 -2.86 -8.17
C LEU A 170 -14.49 -2.92 -8.19
#